data_9c1094545720c38d50e07076dbe81232
#
_entry.id   9c1094545720c38d50e07076dbe81232
#
_cell.length_a   1.000
_cell.length_b   1.000
_cell.length_c   1.000
_cell.angle_alpha   90.00
_cell.angle_beta   90.00
_cell.angle_gamma   90.00
#
_symmetry.space_group_name_H-M   'P 1'
#
loop_
_entity.id
_entity.type
_entity.pdbx_description
1 polymer ?
#
loop_
_entity_poly.entity_id
_entity_poly.type
_entity_poly.pdbx_seq_one_letter_code
_entity_poly.pdbx_strand_id
1 'polypeptide(L)'
;MYVHVKVAVIYHSLTEQVCRLALAATDGAWDAGGEVRLRRLGQLVPLGEMHLRPDWVEVLRETECMPEASTADLEWADVALFGAATPYGAMLDHLTQFVDATVPLWRAGKLAEKVYGAFTPAAAVHGGQNGRLVSLTDVFHHWGGIVVPLRPCDPISRQIGHPEGTTLLARRGAPLAGELAAARSQGQRATETARALKAGRRLLADVA
;
A
#
# COMPACT_ATOMS: atom_id res chain seq x y z
N MET A 1 5.31 24.15 14.26
CA MET A 1 4.87 22.99 15.10
C MET A 1 4.98 21.72 14.27
N TYR A 2 5.71 20.72 14.72
CA TYR A 2 5.89 19.47 13.98
C TYR A 2 4.58 18.66 14.03
N VAL A 3 4.07 18.26 12.86
CA VAL A 3 2.87 17.42 12.75
C VAL A 3 3.30 15.99 12.51
N HIS A 4 3.11 15.14 13.51
CA HIS A 4 3.41 13.72 13.47
C HIS A 4 2.42 12.99 12.57
N VAL A 5 2.91 12.15 11.66
CA VAL A 5 2.12 11.35 10.72
C VAL A 5 2.42 9.88 10.93
N LYS A 6 1.38 9.08 11.05
CA LYS A 6 1.41 7.62 11.24
C LYS A 6 1.08 6.93 9.92
N VAL A 7 1.96 6.05 9.47
CA VAL A 7 1.86 5.39 8.16
C VAL A 7 1.82 3.86 8.35
N ALA A 8 0.78 3.22 7.86
CA ALA A 8 0.71 1.76 7.73
C ALA A 8 1.00 1.37 6.28
N VAL A 9 2.00 0.54 6.06
CA VAL A 9 2.26 -0.12 4.77
C VAL A 9 1.86 -1.58 4.93
N ILE A 10 0.79 -1.98 4.25
CA ILE A 10 0.17 -3.29 4.37
C ILE A 10 0.32 -4.02 3.05
N TYR A 11 0.91 -5.20 3.04
CA TYR A 11 1.15 -5.92 1.80
C TYR A 11 0.89 -7.41 1.92
N HIS A 12 0.56 -8.03 0.78
CA HIS A 12 0.59 -9.48 0.59
C HIS A 12 1.52 -9.82 -0.56
N SER A 13 2.42 -10.75 -0.32
CA SER A 13 3.31 -11.22 -1.39
C SER A 13 3.70 -12.67 -1.20
N LEU A 14 3.66 -13.41 -2.30
CA LEU A 14 4.30 -14.70 -2.49
C LEU A 14 5.58 -14.56 -3.34
N THR A 15 5.94 -13.33 -3.70
CA THR A 15 7.12 -13.03 -4.50
C THR A 15 7.90 -11.87 -3.89
N GLU A 16 9.20 -11.82 -4.11
CA GLU A 16 10.07 -10.76 -3.62
C GLU A 16 9.62 -9.36 -4.08
N GLN A 17 8.95 -9.26 -5.22
CA GLN A 17 8.63 -7.97 -5.87
C GLN A 17 7.76 -7.05 -5.02
N VAL A 18 6.62 -7.54 -4.50
CA VAL A 18 5.73 -6.70 -3.67
C VAL A 18 6.38 -6.33 -2.34
N CYS A 19 7.12 -7.27 -1.75
CA CYS A 19 7.87 -7.03 -0.53
C CYS A 19 8.87 -5.88 -0.72
N ARG A 20 9.64 -5.89 -1.81
CA ARG A 20 10.59 -4.82 -2.16
C ARG A 20 9.93 -3.47 -2.40
N LEU A 21 8.75 -3.44 -3.06
CA LEU A 21 7.99 -2.21 -3.22
C LEU A 21 7.48 -1.69 -1.87
N ALA A 22 7.00 -2.59 -0.99
CA ALA A 22 6.53 -2.22 0.35
C ALA A 22 7.65 -1.62 1.19
N LEU A 23 8.86 -2.20 1.13
CA LEU A 23 10.05 -1.65 1.78
C LEU A 23 10.40 -0.27 1.22
N ALA A 24 10.43 -0.10 -0.10
CA ALA A 24 10.72 1.20 -0.72
C ALA A 24 9.70 2.27 -0.35
N ALA A 25 8.39 1.93 -0.30
CA ALA A 25 7.34 2.84 0.15
C ALA A 25 7.51 3.20 1.64
N THR A 26 7.92 2.23 2.47
CA THR A 26 8.27 2.44 3.89
C THR A 26 9.42 3.44 4.03
N ASP A 27 10.51 3.26 3.28
CA ASP A 27 11.65 4.17 3.28
C ASP A 27 11.24 5.58 2.88
N GLY A 28 10.41 5.73 1.84
CA GLY A 28 9.92 7.04 1.42
C GLY A 28 9.05 7.74 2.47
N ALA A 29 8.19 6.98 3.15
CA ALA A 29 7.39 7.51 4.25
C ALA A 29 8.25 7.92 5.45
N TRP A 30 9.29 7.13 5.76
CA TRP A 30 10.27 7.44 6.81
C TRP A 30 11.07 8.71 6.49
N ASP A 31 11.60 8.83 5.26
CA ASP A 31 12.32 10.03 4.82
C ASP A 31 11.48 11.30 4.93
N ALA A 32 10.18 11.17 4.71
CA ALA A 32 9.23 12.24 4.95
C ALA A 32 8.92 12.46 6.44
N GLY A 33 9.57 11.75 7.37
CA GLY A 33 9.35 11.87 8.82
C GLY A 33 8.05 11.26 9.30
N GLY A 34 7.55 10.21 8.65
CA GLY A 34 6.44 9.40 9.12
C GLY A 34 6.88 8.38 10.18
N GLU A 35 6.02 8.08 11.15
CA GLU A 35 6.13 6.87 11.97
C GLU A 35 5.53 5.71 11.19
N VAL A 36 6.35 4.73 10.81
CA VAL A 36 5.91 3.70 9.86
C VAL A 36 5.75 2.34 10.53
N ARG A 37 4.63 1.68 10.21
CA ARG A 37 4.39 0.26 10.49
C ARG A 37 4.31 -0.50 9.18
N LEU A 38 5.29 -1.36 8.92
CA LEU A 38 5.22 -2.33 7.82
C LEU A 38 4.55 -3.60 8.34
N ARG A 39 3.55 -4.10 7.60
CA ARG A 39 2.71 -5.25 7.97
C ARG A 39 2.49 -6.15 6.77
N ARG A 40 2.55 -7.46 6.98
CA ARG A 40 2.11 -8.44 5.98
C ARG A 40 0.67 -8.87 6.24
N LEU A 41 -0.10 -9.18 5.22
CA LEU A 41 -1.37 -9.89 5.38
C LEU A 41 -1.10 -11.37 5.71
N GLY A 42 -1.90 -11.93 6.58
CA GLY A 42 -1.83 -13.34 6.96
C GLY A 42 -2.02 -14.27 5.75
N GLN A 43 -1.48 -15.49 5.81
CA GLN A 43 -1.64 -16.49 4.78
C GLN A 43 -2.98 -17.23 4.94
N LEU A 44 -3.72 -17.36 3.84
CA LEU A 44 -4.97 -18.15 3.80
C LEU A 44 -4.70 -19.61 3.40
N VAL A 45 -3.58 -19.86 2.73
CA VAL A 45 -3.19 -21.19 2.28
C VAL A 45 -2.15 -21.77 3.25
N PRO A 46 -2.37 -22.97 3.79
CA PRO A 46 -1.38 -23.63 4.63
C PRO A 46 -0.04 -23.83 3.91
N LEU A 47 1.07 -23.63 4.63
CA LEU A 47 2.42 -23.82 4.08
C LEU A 47 2.61 -25.18 3.40
N GLY A 48 1.95 -26.24 3.90
CA GLY A 48 2.01 -27.57 3.32
C GLY A 48 1.45 -27.69 1.89
N GLU A 49 0.51 -26.83 1.51
CA GLU A 49 -0.09 -26.79 0.18
C GLU A 49 0.76 -25.94 -0.80
N MET A 50 1.70 -25.17 -0.29
CA MET A 50 2.61 -24.33 -1.08
C MET A 50 3.87 -25.06 -1.58
N HIS A 51 4.04 -26.35 -1.28
CA HIS A 51 5.20 -27.14 -1.69
C HIS A 51 5.43 -27.23 -3.20
N LEU A 52 4.45 -26.85 -4.01
CA LEU A 52 4.57 -26.79 -5.47
C LEU A 52 5.39 -25.59 -5.97
N ARG A 53 5.68 -24.61 -5.13
CA ARG A 53 6.39 -23.38 -5.49
C ARG A 53 7.49 -23.08 -4.47
N PRO A 54 8.70 -23.65 -4.64
CA PRO A 54 9.82 -23.42 -3.69
C PRO A 54 10.19 -21.95 -3.50
N ASP A 55 10.12 -21.16 -4.57
CA ASP A 55 10.34 -19.71 -4.56
C ASP A 55 9.36 -18.96 -3.62
N TRP A 56 8.14 -19.43 -3.49
CA TRP A 56 7.16 -18.84 -2.58
C TRP A 56 7.45 -19.16 -1.11
N VAL A 57 7.90 -20.39 -0.86
CA VAL A 57 8.28 -20.84 0.49
C VAL A 57 9.45 -20.03 1.02
N GLU A 58 10.43 -19.70 0.17
CA GLU A 58 11.57 -18.87 0.55
C GLU A 58 11.14 -17.46 0.96
N VAL A 59 10.32 -16.79 0.14
CA VAL A 59 9.78 -15.46 0.45
C VAL A 59 8.96 -15.47 1.75
N LEU A 60 8.16 -16.52 1.98
CA LEU A 60 7.39 -16.66 3.22
C LEU A 60 8.27 -16.79 4.45
N ARG A 61 9.35 -17.57 4.36
CA ARG A 61 10.33 -17.70 5.46
C ARG A 61 11.04 -16.38 5.76
N GLU A 62 11.47 -15.66 4.72
CA GLU A 62 12.12 -14.36 4.88
C GLU A 62 11.19 -13.31 5.51
N THR A 63 9.89 -13.41 5.25
CA THR A 63 8.89 -12.48 5.75
C THR A 63 8.14 -12.97 7.00
N GLU A 64 8.45 -14.16 7.52
CA GLU A 64 7.76 -14.76 8.67
C GLU A 64 7.89 -13.90 9.93
N CYS A 65 9.04 -13.25 10.13
CA CYS A 65 9.26 -12.34 11.27
C CYS A 65 8.50 -11.00 11.14
N MET A 66 7.94 -10.70 9.96
CA MET A 66 7.17 -9.47 9.75
C MET A 66 5.82 -9.56 10.46
N PRO A 67 5.46 -8.58 11.31
CA PRO A 67 4.17 -8.58 12.00
C PRO A 67 2.99 -8.62 11.03
N GLU A 68 1.96 -9.38 11.38
CA GLU A 68 0.72 -9.44 10.60
C GLU A 68 -0.10 -8.17 10.76
N ALA A 69 -0.75 -7.79 9.65
CA ALA A 69 -1.66 -6.66 9.62
C ALA A 69 -2.94 -6.94 10.41
N SER A 70 -3.36 -5.95 11.16
CA SER A 70 -4.63 -5.96 11.87
C SER A 70 -5.44 -4.70 11.56
N THR A 71 -6.73 -4.74 11.82
CA THR A 71 -7.60 -3.55 11.68
C THR A 71 -7.16 -2.42 12.61
N ALA A 72 -6.50 -2.73 13.74
CA ALA A 72 -5.92 -1.74 14.64
C ALA A 72 -4.78 -0.93 13.98
N ASP A 73 -4.06 -1.50 13.01
CA ASP A 73 -3.04 -0.76 12.27
C ASP A 73 -3.68 0.32 11.36
N LEU A 74 -4.86 0.03 10.77
CA LEU A 74 -5.64 1.04 10.03
C LEU A 74 -6.25 2.11 10.95
N GLU A 75 -6.77 1.72 12.11
CA GLU A 75 -7.29 2.67 13.08
C GLU A 75 -6.20 3.65 13.54
N TRP A 76 -5.01 3.13 13.81
CA TRP A 76 -3.85 3.90 14.24
C TRP A 76 -3.31 4.85 13.16
N ALA A 77 -3.35 4.47 11.88
CA ALA A 77 -2.70 5.17 10.79
C ALA A 77 -3.44 6.45 10.36
N ASP A 78 -2.69 7.45 9.93
CA ASP A 78 -3.16 8.61 9.15
C ASP A 78 -3.06 8.33 7.63
N VAL A 79 -2.11 7.45 7.26
CA VAL A 79 -1.85 7.00 5.88
C VAL A 79 -1.88 5.48 5.84
N ALA A 80 -2.55 4.89 4.87
CA ALA A 80 -2.45 3.46 4.60
C ALA A 80 -2.11 3.21 3.13
N LEU A 81 -0.99 2.50 2.90
CA LEU A 81 -0.53 2.08 1.59
C LEU A 81 -0.69 0.57 1.47
N PHE A 82 -1.36 0.12 0.40
CA PHE A 82 -1.66 -1.28 0.19
C PHE A 82 -0.88 -1.85 -1.00
N GLY A 83 -0.22 -2.98 -0.79
CA GLY A 83 0.52 -3.71 -1.80
C GLY A 83 0.02 -5.13 -1.97
N ALA A 84 -0.38 -5.52 -3.18
CA ALA A 84 -0.77 -6.89 -3.46
C ALA A 84 -0.47 -7.29 -4.90
N ALA A 85 0.04 -8.50 -5.09
CA ALA A 85 0.08 -9.13 -6.40
C ALA A 85 -1.31 -9.65 -6.75
N THR A 86 -1.72 -9.45 -8.01
CA THR A 86 -3.05 -9.87 -8.45
C THR A 86 -2.94 -10.65 -9.76
N PRO A 87 -2.82 -12.00 -9.74
CA PRO A 87 -2.53 -12.78 -10.92
C PRO A 87 -3.60 -12.68 -12.02
N TYR A 88 -4.87 -12.47 -11.65
CA TYR A 88 -5.98 -12.46 -12.61
C TYR A 88 -6.72 -11.12 -12.71
N GLY A 89 -6.17 -10.04 -12.19
CA GLY A 89 -6.81 -8.72 -12.27
C GLY A 89 -7.89 -8.46 -11.21
N ALA A 90 -8.16 -9.43 -10.33
CA ALA A 90 -9.06 -9.27 -9.20
C ALA A 90 -8.30 -8.99 -7.90
N MET A 91 -8.98 -8.46 -6.91
CA MET A 91 -8.44 -8.35 -5.55
C MET A 91 -8.21 -9.76 -5.00
N LEU A 92 -7.04 -9.98 -4.37
CA LEU A 92 -6.74 -11.26 -3.74
C LEU A 92 -7.65 -11.52 -2.54
N ASP A 93 -7.98 -12.79 -2.30
CA ASP A 93 -8.82 -13.20 -1.17
C ASP A 93 -8.25 -12.73 0.18
N HIS A 94 -6.94 -12.76 0.36
CA HIS A 94 -6.25 -12.21 1.55
C HIS A 94 -6.59 -10.75 1.81
N LEU A 95 -6.60 -9.93 0.75
CA LEU A 95 -6.91 -8.51 0.86
C LEU A 95 -8.42 -8.29 1.02
N THR A 96 -9.24 -9.06 0.32
CA THR A 96 -10.70 -9.03 0.45
C THR A 96 -11.12 -9.36 1.88
N GLN A 97 -10.58 -10.44 2.46
CA GLN A 97 -10.84 -10.81 3.85
C GLN A 97 -10.43 -9.71 4.85
N PHE A 98 -9.27 -9.08 4.61
CA PHE A 98 -8.83 -7.97 5.44
C PHE A 98 -9.76 -6.77 5.32
N VAL A 99 -10.19 -6.41 4.10
CA VAL A 99 -11.16 -5.34 3.85
C VAL A 99 -12.49 -5.63 4.53
N ASP A 100 -13.00 -6.84 4.43
CA ASP A 100 -14.26 -7.25 5.11
C ASP A 100 -14.16 -7.10 6.63
N ALA A 101 -13.01 -7.42 7.20
CA ALA A 101 -12.76 -7.24 8.64
C ALA A 101 -12.77 -5.77 9.09
N THR A 102 -12.67 -4.80 8.16
CA THR A 102 -12.71 -3.36 8.49
C THR A 102 -14.11 -2.77 8.66
N VAL A 103 -15.18 -3.52 8.34
CA VAL A 103 -16.57 -3.04 8.42
C VAL A 103 -16.92 -2.36 9.74
N PRO A 104 -16.49 -2.85 10.93
CA PRO A 104 -16.74 -2.15 12.19
C PRO A 104 -16.08 -0.76 12.25
N LEU A 105 -14.86 -0.61 11.74
CA LEU A 105 -14.15 0.68 11.70
C LEU A 105 -14.82 1.65 10.72
N TRP A 106 -15.24 1.14 9.56
CA TRP A 106 -15.99 1.93 8.58
C TRP A 106 -17.29 2.47 9.16
N ARG A 107 -18.11 1.62 9.80
CA ARG A 107 -19.34 2.04 10.47
C ARG A 107 -19.12 3.08 11.58
N ALA A 108 -17.97 3.01 12.24
CA ALA A 108 -17.57 3.98 13.26
C ALA A 108 -16.94 5.26 12.67
N GLY A 109 -16.85 5.42 11.34
CA GLY A 109 -16.23 6.57 10.66
C GLY A 109 -14.71 6.66 10.83
N LYS A 110 -14.06 5.62 11.35
CA LYS A 110 -12.62 5.64 11.70
C LYS A 110 -11.69 5.48 10.49
N LEU A 111 -12.23 5.19 9.32
CA LEU A 111 -11.47 5.08 8.07
C LEU A 111 -11.56 6.33 7.20
N ALA A 112 -12.52 7.21 7.47
CA ALA A 112 -12.70 8.44 6.73
C ALA A 112 -11.54 9.42 6.95
N GLU A 113 -11.34 10.31 5.95
CA GLU A 113 -10.39 11.42 6.04
C GLU A 113 -8.91 11.02 6.16
N LYS A 114 -8.57 9.73 5.99
CA LYS A 114 -7.20 9.23 5.92
C LYS A 114 -6.68 9.26 4.49
N VAL A 115 -5.36 9.28 4.33
CA VAL A 115 -4.70 9.20 3.03
C VAL A 115 -4.49 7.74 2.65
N TYR A 116 -4.85 7.40 1.42
CA TYR A 116 -4.71 6.05 0.88
C TYR A 116 -3.93 6.02 -0.43
N GLY A 117 -3.25 4.92 -0.66
CA GLY A 117 -2.60 4.61 -1.93
C GLY A 117 -2.39 3.11 -2.10
N ALA A 118 -2.11 2.69 -3.33
CA ALA A 118 -1.87 1.29 -3.64
C ALA A 118 -0.68 1.11 -4.58
N PHE A 119 -0.05 -0.06 -4.52
CA PHE A 119 1.00 -0.49 -5.45
C PHE A 119 0.83 -1.98 -5.79
N THR A 120 1.12 -2.35 -7.04
CA THR A 120 0.89 -3.72 -7.51
C THR A 120 1.84 -4.12 -8.63
N PRO A 121 2.34 -5.35 -8.66
CA PRO A 121 2.92 -5.91 -9.85
C PRO A 121 1.82 -6.28 -10.86
N ALA A 122 2.11 -6.10 -12.15
CA ALA A 122 1.22 -6.47 -13.23
C ALA A 122 1.84 -7.52 -14.15
N ALA A 123 1.03 -8.46 -14.61
CA ALA A 123 1.51 -9.56 -15.43
C ALA A 123 1.90 -9.14 -16.87
N ALA A 124 1.41 -8.01 -17.39
CA ALA A 124 1.72 -7.50 -18.72
C ALA A 124 1.61 -5.96 -18.76
N VAL A 125 2.33 -5.33 -19.69
CA VAL A 125 2.41 -3.85 -19.87
C VAL A 125 1.04 -3.20 -20.06
N HIS A 126 0.06 -3.93 -20.60
CA HIS A 126 -1.30 -3.44 -20.86
C HIS A 126 -2.39 -4.37 -20.29
N GLY A 127 -2.03 -5.32 -19.42
CA GLY A 127 -2.92 -6.35 -18.93
C GLY A 127 -3.57 -6.03 -17.58
N GLY A 128 -4.69 -5.29 -17.56
CA GLY A 128 -5.56 -5.19 -16.38
C GLY A 128 -4.97 -4.45 -15.15
N GLN A 129 -3.88 -3.70 -15.34
CA GLN A 129 -3.23 -2.93 -14.26
C GLN A 129 -4.19 -1.89 -13.67
N ASN A 130 -4.91 -1.17 -14.54
CA ASN A 130 -5.86 -0.15 -14.12
C ASN A 130 -7.01 -0.73 -13.30
N GLY A 131 -7.58 -1.86 -13.70
CA GLY A 131 -8.69 -2.48 -12.96
C GLY A 131 -8.36 -2.87 -11.53
N ARG A 132 -7.09 -3.14 -11.23
CA ARG A 132 -6.62 -3.61 -9.90
C ARG A 132 -6.45 -2.47 -8.90
N LEU A 133 -5.75 -1.43 -9.35
CA LEU A 133 -5.59 -0.21 -8.55
C LEU A 133 -6.94 0.48 -8.39
N VAL A 134 -7.78 0.47 -9.44
CA VAL A 134 -9.15 1.01 -9.41
C VAL A 134 -10.01 0.29 -8.38
N SER A 135 -10.00 -1.05 -8.32
CA SER A 135 -10.78 -1.79 -7.31
C SER A 135 -10.40 -1.44 -5.87
N LEU A 136 -9.10 -1.26 -5.59
CA LEU A 136 -8.65 -0.77 -4.29
C LEU A 136 -9.03 0.69 -4.06
N THR A 137 -8.92 1.51 -5.07
CA THR A 137 -9.31 2.93 -5.02
C THR A 137 -10.80 3.07 -4.72
N ASP A 138 -11.65 2.20 -5.28
CA ASP A 138 -13.08 2.16 -4.96
C ASP A 138 -13.33 1.86 -3.49
N VAL A 139 -12.60 0.91 -2.91
CA VAL A 139 -12.67 0.63 -1.46
C VAL A 139 -12.30 1.87 -0.66
N PHE A 140 -11.23 2.57 -1.04
CA PHE A 140 -10.79 3.79 -0.34
C PHE A 140 -11.82 4.91 -0.42
N HIS A 141 -12.49 5.06 -1.57
CA HIS A 141 -13.60 6.01 -1.72
C HIS A 141 -14.79 5.63 -0.82
N HIS A 142 -15.16 4.34 -0.75
CA HIS A 142 -16.21 3.87 0.16
C HIS A 142 -15.86 4.08 1.63
N TRP A 143 -14.58 4.08 1.99
CA TRP A 143 -14.13 4.42 3.34
C TRP A 143 -14.17 5.94 3.63
N GLY A 144 -14.44 6.78 2.63
CA GLY A 144 -14.36 8.24 2.75
C GLY A 144 -12.91 8.74 2.79
N GLY A 145 -12.01 8.01 2.16
CA GLY A 145 -10.58 8.28 2.14
C GLY A 145 -10.16 9.28 1.06
N ILE A 146 -8.95 9.80 1.22
CA ILE A 146 -8.29 10.70 0.27
C ILE A 146 -7.24 9.90 -0.48
N VAL A 147 -7.51 9.60 -1.75
CA VAL A 147 -6.57 8.86 -2.60
C VAL A 147 -5.50 9.80 -3.14
N VAL A 148 -4.23 9.46 -2.92
CA VAL A 148 -3.10 10.27 -3.38
C VAL A 148 -2.39 9.54 -4.53
N PRO A 149 -2.49 10.08 -5.75
CA PRO A 149 -1.83 9.52 -6.93
C PRO A 149 -0.33 9.80 -6.95
N LEU A 150 0.42 9.13 -7.82
CA LEU A 150 1.79 9.49 -8.14
C LEU A 150 1.87 10.90 -8.76
N ARG A 151 3.00 11.58 -8.61
CA ARG A 151 3.22 12.90 -9.25
C ARG A 151 3.45 12.73 -10.75
N PRO A 152 2.58 13.20 -11.64
CA PRO A 152 2.76 13.03 -13.09
C PRO A 152 3.94 13.83 -13.67
N CYS A 153 4.42 14.85 -12.95
CA CYS A 153 5.59 15.64 -13.32
C CYS A 153 6.93 14.98 -12.93
N ASP A 154 6.90 13.94 -12.07
CA ASP A 154 8.09 13.19 -11.72
C ASP A 154 8.55 12.36 -12.94
N PRO A 155 9.81 12.47 -13.39
CA PRO A 155 10.35 11.69 -14.49
C PRO A 155 10.16 10.17 -14.30
N ILE A 156 10.23 9.69 -13.06
CA ILE A 156 10.04 8.29 -12.70
C ILE A 156 8.59 7.87 -12.91
N SER A 157 7.64 8.70 -12.48
CA SER A 157 6.20 8.43 -12.66
C SER A 157 5.80 8.36 -14.13
N ARG A 158 6.43 9.14 -14.99
CA ARG A 158 6.22 9.10 -16.45
C ARG A 158 6.68 7.78 -17.09
N GLN A 159 7.72 7.17 -16.57
CA GLN A 159 8.24 5.90 -17.09
C GLN A 159 7.42 4.69 -16.64
N ILE A 160 6.81 4.77 -15.46
CA ILE A 160 6.07 3.67 -14.81
C ILE A 160 4.57 3.73 -15.10
N GLY A 161 4.06 4.86 -15.57
CA GLY A 161 2.88 4.97 -16.41
C GLY A 161 1.49 4.89 -15.77
N HIS A 162 1.33 4.79 -14.44
CA HIS A 162 0.00 4.73 -13.82
C HIS A 162 -0.20 5.78 -12.74
N PRO A 163 -1.15 6.72 -12.94
CA PRO A 163 -1.45 7.75 -11.95
C PRO A 163 -2.05 7.16 -10.65
N GLU A 164 -2.74 6.03 -10.73
CA GLU A 164 -3.45 5.43 -9.60
C GLU A 164 -2.50 4.87 -8.52
N GLY A 165 -1.25 4.57 -8.88
CA GLY A 165 -0.26 4.03 -7.95
C GLY A 165 0.97 3.43 -8.62
N THR A 166 1.90 2.96 -7.81
CA THR A 166 3.12 2.32 -8.32
C THR A 166 2.78 0.96 -8.91
N THR A 167 3.18 0.76 -10.17
CA THR A 167 3.09 -0.54 -10.83
C THR A 167 4.47 -1.01 -11.27
N LEU A 168 4.65 -2.31 -11.36
CA LEU A 168 5.80 -2.92 -12.00
C LEU A 168 5.36 -4.06 -12.91
N LEU A 169 6.15 -4.37 -13.91
CA LEU A 169 5.95 -5.58 -14.70
C LEU A 169 6.36 -6.79 -13.88
N ALA A 170 5.41 -7.72 -13.67
CA ALA A 170 5.71 -9.00 -13.04
C ALA A 170 6.66 -9.78 -13.93
N ARG A 171 7.90 -9.87 -13.51
CA ARG A 171 8.97 -10.65 -14.13
C ARG A 171 9.69 -11.48 -13.06
N ARG A 172 10.51 -12.41 -13.45
CA ARG A 172 11.40 -13.10 -12.51
C ARG A 172 12.47 -12.11 -12.02
N GLY A 173 12.72 -12.10 -10.71
CA GLY A 173 13.74 -11.28 -10.08
C GLY A 173 13.21 -10.00 -9.43
N ALA A 174 14.13 -9.22 -8.91
CA ALA A 174 13.83 -7.99 -8.15
C ALA A 174 13.24 -6.88 -9.05
N PRO A 175 12.49 -5.91 -8.45
CA PRO A 175 12.05 -4.70 -9.13
C PRO A 175 13.21 -3.89 -9.69
N LEU A 176 12.97 -3.14 -10.77
CA LEU A 176 13.96 -2.18 -11.29
C LEU A 176 14.11 -0.98 -10.35
N ALA A 177 15.27 -0.33 -10.44
CA ALA A 177 15.56 0.86 -9.64
C ALA A 177 14.49 1.97 -9.79
N GLY A 178 13.94 2.15 -11.00
CA GLY A 178 12.88 3.11 -11.26
C GLY A 178 11.55 2.75 -10.56
N GLU A 179 11.20 1.47 -10.48
CA GLU A 179 10.00 0.98 -9.82
C GLU A 179 10.09 1.15 -8.29
N LEU A 180 11.27 0.86 -7.73
CA LEU A 180 11.55 1.12 -6.31
C LEU A 180 11.51 2.62 -5.99
N ALA A 181 12.08 3.46 -6.86
CA ALA A 181 12.06 4.90 -6.70
C ALA A 181 10.62 5.47 -6.76
N ALA A 182 9.74 4.91 -7.61
CA ALA A 182 8.32 5.30 -7.64
C ALA A 182 7.59 4.92 -6.36
N ALA A 183 7.80 3.71 -5.83
CA ALA A 183 7.22 3.29 -4.56
C ALA A 183 7.70 4.18 -3.40
N ARG A 184 9.00 4.53 -3.37
CA ARG A 184 9.56 5.47 -2.40
C ARG A 184 8.90 6.86 -2.53
N SER A 185 8.78 7.40 -3.74
CA SER A 185 8.09 8.66 -4.01
C SER A 185 6.62 8.64 -3.58
N GLN A 186 5.93 7.51 -3.77
CA GLN A 186 4.56 7.33 -3.31
C GLN A 186 4.44 7.39 -1.80
N GLY A 187 5.30 6.69 -1.06
CA GLY A 187 5.34 6.73 0.41
C GLY A 187 5.61 8.13 0.94
N GLN A 188 6.60 8.82 0.37
CA GLN A 188 6.94 10.20 0.70
C GLN A 188 5.74 11.13 0.48
N ARG A 189 5.17 11.12 -0.73
CA ARG A 189 4.05 11.99 -1.10
C ARG A 189 2.82 11.79 -0.22
N ALA A 190 2.43 10.53 0.05
CA ALA A 190 1.31 10.23 0.92
C ALA A 190 1.50 10.79 2.33
N THR A 191 2.72 10.67 2.88
CA THR A 191 3.09 11.21 4.19
C THR A 191 3.05 12.73 4.22
N GLU A 192 3.62 13.40 3.20
CA GLU A 192 3.58 14.86 3.06
C GLU A 192 2.15 15.39 2.94
N THR A 193 1.32 14.71 2.16
CA THR A 193 -0.10 15.07 1.98
C THR A 193 -0.87 14.95 3.30
N ALA A 194 -0.72 13.84 4.02
CA ALA A 194 -1.36 13.66 5.33
C ALA A 194 -0.89 14.72 6.34
N ARG A 195 0.39 15.10 6.30
CA ARG A 195 0.91 16.17 7.16
C ARG A 195 0.23 17.50 6.88
N ALA A 196 0.09 17.87 5.60
CA ALA A 196 -0.58 19.10 5.20
C ALA A 196 -2.06 19.11 5.62
N LEU A 197 -2.77 18.01 5.42
CA LEU A 197 -4.17 17.86 5.86
C LEU A 197 -4.31 17.98 7.38
N LYS A 198 -3.47 17.30 8.15
CA LYS A 198 -3.50 17.37 9.62
C LYS A 198 -3.16 18.78 10.12
N ALA A 199 -2.21 19.45 9.50
CA ALA A 199 -1.86 20.82 9.84
C ALA A 199 -3.02 21.79 9.56
N GLY A 200 -3.64 21.68 8.38
CA GLY A 200 -4.80 22.51 8.02
C GLY A 200 -6.01 22.30 8.93
N ARG A 201 -6.33 21.04 9.28
CA ARG A 201 -7.43 20.73 10.20
C ARG A 201 -7.22 21.29 11.60
N ARG A 202 -5.98 21.27 12.11
CA ARG A 202 -5.66 21.91 13.41
C ARG A 202 -5.90 23.40 13.36
N LEU A 203 -5.42 24.07 12.31
CA LEU A 203 -5.63 25.52 12.14
C LEU A 203 -7.13 25.88 12.08
N LEU A 204 -7.93 25.06 11.39
CA LEU A 204 -9.39 25.27 11.33
C LEU A 204 -10.07 25.05 12.68
N ALA A 205 -9.63 24.07 13.46
CA ALA A 205 -10.17 23.80 14.79
C ALA A 205 -9.81 24.91 15.81
N ASP A 206 -8.65 25.57 15.64
CA ASP A 206 -8.22 26.67 16.50
C ASP A 206 -8.97 27.98 16.20
N VAL A 207 -9.71 28.07 15.08
CA VAL A 207 -10.46 29.25 14.64
C VAL A 207 -11.97 29.10 14.85
N ALA A 208 -12.46 27.87 15.08
CA ALA A 208 -13.87 27.53 15.28
C ALA A 208 -14.26 27.60 16.75
#